data_304c9e11cbc649db1653bf55b403beec
#
_entry.id   304c9e11cbc649db1653bf55b403beec
#
_cell.length_a   1.000
_cell.length_b   1.000
_cell.length_c   1.000
_cell.angle_alpha   90.00
_cell.angle_beta   90.00
_cell.angle_gamma   90.00
#
_symmetry.space_group_name_H-M   'P 1'
#
loop_
_entity.id
_entity.type
_entity.pdbx_description
1 polymer ?
#
loop_
_entity_poly.entity_id
_entity_poly.type
_entity_poly.pdbx_seq_one_letter_code
_entity_poly.pdbx_strand_id
1 'polypeptide(L)'
;MANVLVLKSSINGETSLTNQLINEFLAARQAAGHGDRLTEHDLSAMALPTLDRPLFAALRGAVDPQPAIREVVALSDQLIAELKASDLLVIGAPMYNLNVPTDLKKWFDLVARARETFRYTESWPQGLVEGVRAVVVSSRGGIHQGETTDAVTPYLRAVLGLMGIQEVEFIYAEGLDNRPHGRDAGIASARAQIARLAVPALVVEKLCLRWRPFYFRVI
;
A
#
# COMPACT_ATOMS: atom_id res chain seq x y z
N MET A 1 0.97 16.72 10.51
CA MET A 1 0.19 16.73 9.24
C MET A 1 1.01 15.93 8.25
N ALA A 2 0.45 14.83 7.71
CA ALA A 2 1.18 13.98 6.76
C ALA A 2 0.51 14.05 5.37
N ASN A 3 1.30 13.97 4.31
CA ASN A 3 0.80 13.78 2.97
C ASN A 3 0.56 12.27 2.76
N VAL A 4 -0.66 11.90 2.46
CA VAL A 4 -1.07 10.50 2.32
C VAL A 4 -1.50 10.25 0.88
N LEU A 5 -0.77 9.38 0.18
CA LEU A 5 -1.16 8.88 -1.13
C LEU A 5 -1.97 7.61 -0.96
N VAL A 6 -3.18 7.59 -1.49
CA VAL A 6 -4.12 6.47 -1.39
C VAL A 6 -4.34 5.86 -2.77
N LEU A 7 -4.06 4.58 -2.91
CA LEU A 7 -4.27 3.81 -4.14
C LEU A 7 -5.37 2.78 -3.92
N LYS A 8 -6.53 2.98 -4.52
CA LYS A 8 -7.63 2.02 -4.57
C LYS A 8 -7.53 1.23 -5.88
N SER A 9 -7.48 -0.10 -5.81
CA SER A 9 -7.32 -0.94 -7.01
C SER A 9 -8.38 -2.02 -7.16
N SER A 10 -9.43 -1.96 -6.34
CA SER A 10 -10.51 -2.93 -6.42
C SER A 10 -11.43 -2.67 -7.60
N ILE A 11 -11.72 -3.71 -8.38
CA ILE A 11 -12.70 -3.66 -9.48
C ILE A 11 -14.16 -3.51 -8.99
N ASN A 12 -14.40 -3.65 -7.67
CA ASN A 12 -15.75 -3.61 -7.08
C ASN A 12 -16.16 -2.19 -6.63
N GLY A 13 -15.34 -1.16 -6.89
CA GLY A 13 -15.67 0.24 -6.59
C GLY A 13 -16.15 0.46 -5.15
N GLU A 14 -17.30 1.09 -4.98
CA GLU A 14 -17.91 1.42 -3.69
C GLU A 14 -18.27 0.19 -2.84
N THR A 15 -18.59 -0.95 -3.47
CA THR A 15 -18.94 -2.19 -2.75
C THR A 15 -17.73 -2.98 -2.26
N SER A 16 -16.53 -2.52 -2.59
CA SER A 16 -15.28 -3.17 -2.22
C SER A 16 -15.04 -3.12 -0.71
N LEU A 17 -14.89 -4.29 -0.08
CA LEU A 17 -14.48 -4.36 1.32
C LEU A 17 -13.08 -3.73 1.54
N THR A 18 -12.15 -3.93 0.61
CA THR A 18 -10.83 -3.29 0.69
C THR A 18 -10.94 -1.78 0.74
N ASN A 19 -11.75 -1.16 -0.14
CA ASN A 19 -11.95 0.29 -0.16
C ASN A 19 -12.67 0.78 1.12
N GLN A 20 -13.64 0.02 1.63
CA GLN A 20 -14.31 0.33 2.90
C GLN A 20 -13.31 0.31 4.08
N LEU A 21 -12.44 -0.69 4.17
CA LEU A 21 -11.42 -0.78 5.21
C LEU A 21 -10.35 0.32 5.09
N ILE A 22 -10.00 0.77 3.87
CA ILE A 22 -9.16 1.96 3.68
C ILE A 22 -9.85 3.18 4.28
N ASN A 23 -11.12 3.41 3.96
CA ASN A 23 -11.86 4.55 4.48
C ASN A 23 -11.98 4.48 6.02
N GLU A 24 -12.20 3.29 6.60
CA GLU A 24 -12.18 3.07 8.06
C GLU A 24 -10.80 3.41 8.66
N PHE A 25 -9.70 3.02 8.01
CA PHE A 25 -8.34 3.35 8.44
C PHE A 25 -8.07 4.86 8.43
N LEU A 26 -8.44 5.55 7.35
CA LEU A 26 -8.28 7.00 7.24
C LEU A 26 -9.13 7.75 8.27
N ALA A 27 -10.38 7.31 8.48
CA ALA A 27 -11.27 7.87 9.53
C ALA A 27 -10.69 7.65 10.93
N ALA A 28 -10.13 6.47 11.22
CA ALA A 28 -9.50 6.18 12.50
C ALA A 28 -8.26 7.07 12.74
N ARG A 29 -7.45 7.33 11.70
CA ARG A 29 -6.32 8.28 11.76
C ARG A 29 -6.79 9.70 12.06
N GLN A 30 -7.84 10.15 11.38
CA GLN A 30 -8.44 11.46 11.63
C GLN A 30 -8.95 11.58 13.09
N ALA A 31 -9.65 10.56 13.58
CA ALA A 31 -10.12 10.51 14.97
C ALA A 31 -8.96 10.48 15.99
N ALA A 32 -7.82 9.93 15.63
CA ALA A 32 -6.59 9.95 16.43
C ALA A 32 -5.81 11.29 16.36
N GLY A 33 -6.34 12.29 15.66
CA GLY A 33 -5.76 13.62 15.56
C GLY A 33 -4.73 13.84 14.45
N HIS A 34 -4.60 12.88 13.50
CA HIS A 34 -3.78 13.12 12.32
C HIS A 34 -4.48 14.09 11.38
N GLY A 35 -3.84 15.24 11.07
CA GLY A 35 -4.33 16.21 10.07
C GLY A 35 -3.81 15.86 8.67
N ASP A 36 -4.19 14.69 8.15
CA ASP A 36 -3.64 14.17 6.89
C ASP A 36 -4.16 14.95 5.67
N ARG A 37 -3.28 15.22 4.70
CA ARG A 37 -3.63 15.70 3.37
C ARG A 37 -3.68 14.51 2.42
N LEU A 38 -4.85 14.23 1.85
CA LEU A 38 -5.06 13.05 1.01
C LEU A 38 -4.91 13.40 -0.48
N THR A 39 -4.16 12.55 -1.20
CA THR A 39 -4.20 12.40 -2.66
C THR A 39 -4.69 10.99 -2.94
N GLU A 40 -5.80 10.84 -3.64
CA GLU A 40 -6.44 9.53 -3.85
C GLU A 40 -6.55 9.22 -5.34
N HIS A 41 -6.19 7.99 -5.71
CA HIS A 41 -6.37 7.43 -7.05
C HIS A 41 -7.20 6.15 -7.00
N ASP A 42 -8.26 6.10 -7.79
CA ASP A 42 -8.92 4.85 -8.14
C ASP A 42 -8.28 4.30 -9.42
N LEU A 43 -7.36 3.35 -9.23
CA LEU A 43 -6.59 2.77 -10.33
C LEU A 43 -7.48 2.00 -11.31
N SER A 44 -8.63 1.49 -10.86
CA SER A 44 -9.57 0.77 -11.71
C SER A 44 -10.27 1.71 -12.72
N ALA A 45 -10.36 3.00 -12.39
CA ALA A 45 -10.96 4.04 -13.23
C ALA A 45 -9.92 4.82 -14.08
N MET A 46 -8.61 4.71 -13.75
CA MET A 46 -7.57 5.50 -14.43
C MET A 46 -7.19 5.03 -15.84
N ALA A 47 -7.67 3.87 -16.29
CA ALA A 47 -7.34 3.31 -17.61
C ALA A 47 -5.81 3.26 -17.88
N LEU A 48 -5.02 2.88 -16.86
CA LEU A 48 -3.55 2.81 -16.97
C LEU A 48 -3.14 1.86 -18.11
N PRO A 49 -2.14 2.25 -18.93
CA PRO A 49 -1.68 1.40 -20.03
C PRO A 49 -0.96 0.15 -19.52
N THR A 50 -1.01 -0.90 -20.32
CA THR A 50 -0.17 -2.08 -20.10
C THR A 50 1.24 -1.78 -20.59
N LEU A 51 2.25 -2.19 -19.82
CA LEU A 51 3.65 -2.05 -20.20
C LEU A 51 3.95 -2.90 -21.44
N ASP A 52 4.29 -2.24 -22.53
CA ASP A 52 4.75 -2.84 -23.76
C ASP A 52 6.20 -2.42 -24.08
N ARG A 53 6.77 -2.95 -25.16
CA ARG A 53 8.17 -2.67 -25.53
C ARG A 53 8.42 -1.18 -25.83
N PRO A 54 7.59 -0.45 -26.59
CA PRO A 54 7.76 0.98 -26.84
C PRO A 54 7.69 1.82 -25.56
N LEU A 55 6.70 1.56 -24.70
CA LEU A 55 6.55 2.27 -23.41
C LEU A 55 7.71 1.97 -22.47
N PHE A 56 8.11 0.69 -22.37
CA PHE A 56 9.29 0.30 -21.55
C PHE A 56 10.56 1.01 -22.00
N ALA A 57 10.81 1.13 -23.29
CA ALA A 57 11.95 1.87 -23.83
C ALA A 57 11.89 3.36 -23.48
N ALA A 58 10.70 3.99 -23.61
CA ALA A 58 10.49 5.40 -23.30
C ALA A 58 10.69 5.70 -21.83
N LEU A 59 10.14 4.88 -20.91
CA LEU A 59 10.34 5.00 -19.47
C LEU A 59 11.80 4.85 -19.03
N ARG A 60 12.65 4.28 -19.89
CA ARG A 60 14.10 4.16 -19.69
C ARG A 60 14.90 5.25 -20.39
N GLY A 61 14.25 6.25 -20.98
CA GLY A 61 14.87 7.41 -21.61
C GLY A 61 15.18 7.23 -23.10
N ALA A 62 14.43 6.38 -23.83
CA ALA A 62 14.53 6.34 -25.29
C ALA A 62 14.19 7.70 -25.90
N VAL A 63 14.97 8.09 -26.90
CA VAL A 63 14.84 9.39 -27.57
C VAL A 63 13.63 9.35 -28.51
N ASP A 64 12.86 10.46 -28.48
CA ASP A 64 11.75 10.77 -29.39
C ASP A 64 10.62 9.73 -29.46
N PRO A 65 9.95 9.41 -28.32
CA PRO A 65 8.79 8.53 -28.32
C PRO A 65 7.61 9.18 -29.04
N GLN A 66 6.70 8.33 -29.56
CA GLN A 66 5.44 8.79 -30.17
C GLN A 66 4.64 9.67 -29.17
N PRO A 67 3.78 10.63 -29.66
CA PRO A 67 3.04 11.54 -28.79
C PRO A 67 2.25 10.85 -27.67
N ALA A 68 1.51 9.79 -27.97
CA ALA A 68 0.74 9.03 -27.00
C ALA A 68 1.64 8.40 -25.90
N ILE A 69 2.85 7.95 -26.23
CA ILE A 69 3.81 7.42 -25.26
C ILE A 69 4.39 8.54 -24.40
N ARG A 70 4.61 9.73 -24.95
CA ARG A 70 5.06 10.92 -24.18
C ARG A 70 4.04 11.30 -23.09
N GLU A 71 2.75 11.22 -23.39
CA GLU A 71 1.68 11.47 -22.41
C GLU A 71 1.75 10.48 -21.25
N VAL A 72 2.00 9.19 -21.54
CA VAL A 72 2.17 8.17 -20.50
C VAL A 72 3.44 8.39 -19.69
N VAL A 73 4.54 8.83 -20.30
CA VAL A 73 5.76 9.18 -19.57
C VAL A 73 5.50 10.37 -18.62
N ALA A 74 4.78 11.39 -19.08
CA ALA A 74 4.40 12.52 -18.24
C ALA A 74 3.49 12.09 -17.07
N LEU A 75 2.53 11.19 -17.32
CA LEU A 75 1.73 10.59 -16.25
C LEU A 75 2.61 9.84 -15.23
N SER A 76 3.55 9.03 -15.72
CA SER A 76 4.50 8.33 -14.85
C SER A 76 5.33 9.31 -14.01
N ASP A 77 5.80 10.41 -14.57
CA ASP A 77 6.55 11.47 -13.85
C ASP A 77 5.68 12.08 -12.74
N GLN A 78 4.41 12.37 -13.04
CA GLN A 78 3.44 12.87 -12.04
C GLN A 78 3.23 11.86 -10.90
N LEU A 79 2.96 10.60 -11.20
CA LEU A 79 2.72 9.55 -10.19
C LEU A 79 3.96 9.34 -9.31
N ILE A 80 5.17 9.42 -9.87
CA ILE A 80 6.41 9.34 -9.12
C ILE A 80 6.59 10.57 -8.21
N ALA A 81 6.27 11.77 -8.70
CA ALA A 81 6.34 12.98 -7.89
C ALA A 81 5.38 12.93 -6.70
N GLU A 82 4.14 12.47 -6.90
CA GLU A 82 3.16 12.27 -5.83
C GLU A 82 3.64 11.23 -4.81
N LEU A 83 4.19 10.10 -5.26
CA LEU A 83 4.77 9.09 -4.38
C LEU A 83 5.90 9.66 -3.52
N LYS A 84 6.87 10.37 -4.13
CA LYS A 84 8.01 10.97 -3.42
C LYS A 84 7.60 12.11 -2.47
N ALA A 85 6.50 12.78 -2.73
CA ALA A 85 5.97 13.85 -1.88
C ALA A 85 5.12 13.34 -0.71
N SER A 86 4.82 12.04 -0.66
CA SER A 86 4.02 11.44 0.40
C SER A 86 4.86 11.01 1.60
N ASP A 87 4.27 11.06 2.79
CA ASP A 87 4.82 10.49 4.03
C ASP A 87 4.27 9.08 4.28
N LEU A 88 3.07 8.82 3.74
CA LEU A 88 2.36 7.55 3.87
C LEU A 88 1.72 7.14 2.55
N LEU A 89 2.00 5.93 2.11
CA LEU A 89 1.36 5.28 0.99
C LEU A 89 0.35 4.24 1.51
N VAL A 90 -0.94 4.43 1.22
CA VAL A 90 -2.01 3.47 1.54
C VAL A 90 -2.43 2.74 0.28
N ILE A 91 -2.28 1.42 0.27
CA ILE A 91 -2.54 0.59 -0.92
C ILE A 91 -3.70 -0.35 -0.64
N GLY A 92 -4.78 -0.25 -1.40
CA GLY A 92 -5.81 -1.28 -1.49
C GLY A 92 -5.38 -2.37 -2.47
N ALA A 93 -5.15 -3.57 -1.96
CA ALA A 93 -4.71 -4.72 -2.73
C ALA A 93 -5.58 -5.94 -2.44
N PRO A 94 -6.86 -5.98 -2.90
CA PRO A 94 -7.64 -7.21 -2.82
C PRO A 94 -6.93 -8.31 -3.61
N MET A 95 -7.05 -9.55 -3.13
CA MET A 95 -6.48 -10.70 -3.84
C MET A 95 -7.44 -11.19 -4.92
N TYR A 96 -7.04 -11.12 -6.17
CA TYR A 96 -7.73 -11.72 -7.31
C TYR A 96 -6.85 -12.81 -7.93
N ASN A 97 -7.36 -14.04 -8.00
CA ASN A 97 -6.62 -15.18 -8.54
C ASN A 97 -5.21 -15.31 -7.95
N LEU A 98 -5.11 -15.22 -6.61
CA LEU A 98 -3.89 -15.30 -5.79
C LEU A 98 -2.89 -14.14 -5.98
N ASN A 99 -3.24 -13.08 -6.70
CA ASN A 99 -2.33 -11.96 -6.99
C ASN A 99 -2.98 -10.59 -6.75
N VAL A 100 -2.17 -9.53 -6.91
CA VAL A 100 -2.65 -8.15 -6.89
C VAL A 100 -3.53 -7.85 -8.11
N PRO A 101 -4.47 -6.88 -8.03
CA PRO A 101 -5.21 -6.41 -9.20
C PRO A 101 -4.29 -5.95 -10.33
N THR A 102 -4.70 -6.19 -11.57
CA THR A 102 -3.92 -5.83 -12.77
C THR A 102 -3.59 -4.34 -12.81
N ASP A 103 -4.54 -3.47 -12.43
CA ASP A 103 -4.33 -2.02 -12.46
C ASP A 103 -3.34 -1.55 -11.38
N LEU A 104 -3.25 -2.25 -10.24
CA LEU A 104 -2.18 -2.01 -9.27
C LEU A 104 -0.81 -2.41 -9.84
N LYS A 105 -0.75 -3.53 -10.57
CA LYS A 105 0.49 -3.93 -11.26
C LYS A 105 0.89 -2.91 -12.32
N LYS A 106 -0.05 -2.38 -13.11
CA LYS A 106 0.21 -1.32 -14.09
C LYS A 106 0.75 -0.05 -13.45
N TRP A 107 0.20 0.34 -12.28
CA TRP A 107 0.72 1.47 -11.53
C TRP A 107 2.19 1.25 -11.13
N PHE A 108 2.53 0.07 -10.59
CA PHE A 108 3.92 -0.25 -10.29
C PHE A 108 4.82 -0.24 -11.53
N ASP A 109 4.33 -0.70 -12.67
CA ASP A 109 5.09 -0.67 -13.93
C ASP A 109 5.42 0.75 -14.40
N LEU A 110 4.57 1.72 -14.06
CA LEU A 110 4.81 3.13 -14.37
C LEU A 110 5.73 3.82 -13.36
N VAL A 111 5.70 3.43 -12.07
CA VAL A 111 6.46 4.15 -11.04
C VAL A 111 7.77 3.48 -10.65
N ALA A 112 7.93 2.16 -10.84
CA ALA A 112 9.19 1.47 -10.58
C ALA A 112 10.19 1.72 -11.74
N ARG A 113 10.74 2.94 -11.80
CA ARG A 113 11.61 3.41 -12.88
C ARG A 113 13.05 3.55 -12.43
N ALA A 114 13.96 2.99 -13.24
CA ALA A 114 15.40 3.15 -13.03
C ALA A 114 15.80 4.64 -13.15
N ARG A 115 16.64 5.11 -12.23
CA ARG A 115 17.10 6.49 -12.06
C ARG A 115 16.07 7.45 -11.46
N GLU A 116 14.81 7.00 -11.35
CA GLU A 116 13.74 7.77 -10.72
C GLU A 116 13.42 7.27 -9.31
N THR A 117 12.96 6.02 -9.17
CA THR A 117 12.58 5.44 -7.89
C THR A 117 13.57 4.39 -7.38
N PHE A 118 14.47 3.95 -8.23
CA PHE A 118 15.62 3.13 -7.85
C PHE A 118 16.77 3.33 -8.83
N ARG A 119 17.98 2.90 -8.45
CA ARG A 119 19.15 2.85 -9.33
C ARG A 119 19.89 1.52 -9.21
N TYR A 120 20.49 1.08 -10.29
CA TYR A 120 21.39 -0.06 -10.25
C TYR A 120 22.72 0.32 -9.60
N THR A 121 23.26 -0.57 -8.78
CA THR A 121 24.61 -0.51 -8.21
C THR A 121 25.40 -1.73 -8.66
N GLU A 122 26.65 -1.86 -8.24
CA GLU A 122 27.49 -3.01 -8.58
C GLU A 122 26.97 -4.33 -7.97
N SER A 123 26.24 -4.27 -6.85
CA SER A 123 25.77 -5.46 -6.14
C SER A 123 24.24 -5.65 -6.23
N TRP A 124 23.46 -4.63 -5.85
CA TRP A 124 22.01 -4.71 -5.74
C TRP A 124 21.36 -3.36 -6.05
N PRO A 125 20.14 -3.33 -6.62
CA PRO A 125 19.45 -2.06 -6.83
C PRO A 125 19.25 -1.30 -5.51
N GLN A 126 19.49 0.01 -5.53
CA GLN A 126 19.24 0.92 -4.42
C GLN A 126 17.97 1.72 -4.68
N GLY A 127 17.04 1.72 -3.73
CA GLY A 127 15.83 2.54 -3.77
C GLY A 127 16.14 4.02 -3.57
N LEU A 128 15.33 4.88 -4.17
CA LEU A 128 15.48 6.34 -4.17
C LEU A 128 14.25 7.06 -3.59
N VAL A 129 13.23 6.32 -3.15
CA VAL A 129 12.08 6.85 -2.42
C VAL A 129 12.43 6.83 -0.94
N GLU A 130 12.52 8.00 -0.31
CA GLU A 130 12.95 8.16 1.07
C GLU A 130 11.81 8.74 1.93
N GLY A 131 11.76 8.36 3.21
CA GLY A 131 10.80 8.90 4.18
C GLY A 131 9.36 8.42 4.02
N VAL A 132 9.07 7.57 3.04
CA VAL A 132 7.74 7.01 2.80
C VAL A 132 7.60 5.66 3.50
N ARG A 133 6.54 5.49 4.28
CA ARG A 133 6.10 4.19 4.81
C ARG A 133 4.83 3.74 4.10
N ALA A 134 4.53 2.45 4.10
CA ALA A 134 3.35 1.92 3.42
C ALA A 134 2.43 1.15 4.36
N VAL A 135 1.12 1.28 4.14
CA VAL A 135 0.07 0.43 4.73
C VAL A 135 -0.71 -0.21 3.60
N VAL A 136 -0.72 -1.53 3.57
CA VAL A 136 -1.45 -2.31 2.56
C VAL A 136 -2.69 -2.92 3.20
N VAL A 137 -3.85 -2.66 2.61
CA VAL A 137 -5.13 -3.27 2.98
C VAL A 137 -5.47 -4.34 1.96
N SER A 138 -5.52 -5.60 2.39
CA SER A 138 -5.75 -6.75 1.51
C SER A 138 -6.94 -7.59 1.98
N SER A 139 -7.99 -7.67 1.17
CA SER A 139 -9.12 -8.57 1.39
C SER A 139 -8.96 -9.84 0.56
N ARG A 140 -9.28 -11.00 1.16
CA ARG A 140 -9.04 -12.33 0.57
C ARG A 140 -10.15 -13.30 0.93
N GLY A 141 -10.63 -14.08 -0.03
CA GLY A 141 -11.64 -15.10 0.19
C GLY A 141 -11.17 -16.21 1.13
N GLY A 142 -9.98 -16.74 0.90
CA GLY A 142 -9.32 -17.73 1.75
C GLY A 142 -8.39 -17.13 2.80
N ILE A 143 -7.69 -18.00 3.54
CA ILE A 143 -6.60 -17.63 4.45
C ILE A 143 -5.30 -17.98 3.73
N HIS A 144 -4.49 -16.96 3.43
CA HIS A 144 -3.29 -17.09 2.61
C HIS A 144 -2.04 -16.56 3.27
N GLN A 145 -2.17 -15.73 4.32
CA GLN A 145 -1.03 -15.12 5.00
C GLN A 145 -0.07 -16.18 5.55
N GLY A 146 1.18 -16.16 5.07
CA GLY A 146 2.20 -17.14 5.46
C GLY A 146 2.14 -18.47 4.69
N GLU A 147 1.15 -18.67 3.82
CA GLU A 147 1.01 -19.85 3.01
C GLU A 147 1.69 -19.68 1.63
N THR A 148 1.96 -20.80 0.96
CA THR A 148 2.55 -20.79 -0.39
C THR A 148 1.66 -20.14 -1.45
N THR A 149 0.37 -19.97 -1.16
CA THR A 149 -0.61 -19.28 -2.01
C THR A 149 -0.64 -17.77 -1.82
N ASP A 150 0.14 -17.21 -0.88
CA ASP A 150 0.26 -15.77 -0.71
C ASP A 150 1.28 -15.16 -1.69
N ALA A 151 0.86 -14.89 -2.91
CA ALA A 151 1.71 -14.17 -3.86
C ALA A 151 1.62 -12.64 -3.71
N VAL A 152 0.63 -12.10 -3.02
CA VAL A 152 0.41 -10.66 -2.83
C VAL A 152 1.44 -10.04 -1.90
N THR A 153 1.61 -10.62 -0.70
CA THR A 153 2.50 -10.05 0.33
C THR A 153 3.97 -10.02 -0.12
N PRO A 154 4.58 -11.10 -0.61
CA PRO A 154 5.97 -11.08 -1.04
C PRO A 154 6.18 -10.18 -2.26
N TYR A 155 5.25 -10.14 -3.22
CA TYR A 155 5.32 -9.24 -4.36
C TYR A 155 5.36 -7.76 -3.91
N LEU A 156 4.42 -7.34 -3.06
CA LEU A 156 4.35 -5.95 -2.61
C LEU A 156 5.58 -5.56 -1.77
N ARG A 157 6.05 -6.45 -0.88
CA ARG A 157 7.30 -6.20 -0.15
C ARG A 157 8.49 -6.05 -1.09
N ALA A 158 8.59 -6.88 -2.13
CA ALA A 158 9.68 -6.84 -3.08
C ALA A 158 9.68 -5.56 -3.93
N VAL A 159 8.53 -5.18 -4.51
CA VAL A 159 8.46 -3.99 -5.38
C VAL A 159 8.58 -2.68 -4.59
N LEU A 160 8.00 -2.59 -3.40
CA LEU A 160 8.15 -1.44 -2.51
C LEU A 160 9.60 -1.32 -2.01
N GLY A 161 10.20 -2.43 -1.60
CA GLY A 161 11.60 -2.50 -1.19
C GLY A 161 12.58 -2.13 -2.31
N LEU A 162 12.31 -2.52 -3.56
CA LEU A 162 13.08 -2.10 -4.73
C LEU A 162 13.13 -0.57 -4.84
N MET A 163 12.01 0.10 -4.58
CA MET A 163 11.92 1.57 -4.64
C MET A 163 12.47 2.27 -3.38
N GLY A 164 12.75 1.55 -2.28
CA GLY A 164 13.28 2.10 -1.03
C GLY A 164 12.28 2.14 0.12
N ILE A 165 11.04 1.74 -0.09
CA ILE A 165 9.99 1.72 0.93
C ILE A 165 10.10 0.41 1.73
N GLN A 166 10.78 0.47 2.90
CA GLN A 166 11.07 -0.70 3.72
C GLN A 166 10.03 -0.93 4.83
N GLU A 167 9.45 0.15 5.36
CA GLU A 167 8.41 0.08 6.39
C GLU A 167 7.05 -0.21 5.72
N VAL A 168 6.67 -1.49 5.70
CA VAL A 168 5.41 -1.94 5.08
C VAL A 168 4.60 -2.72 6.09
N GLU A 169 3.47 -2.15 6.51
CA GLU A 169 2.48 -2.78 7.35
C GLU A 169 1.32 -3.33 6.51
N PHE A 170 0.75 -4.44 6.96
CA PHE A 170 -0.39 -5.05 6.28
C PHE A 170 -1.59 -5.13 7.21
N ILE A 171 -2.76 -4.86 6.65
CA ILE A 171 -4.09 -5.06 7.24
C ILE A 171 -4.75 -6.16 6.41
N TYR A 172 -4.94 -7.32 7.00
CA TYR A 172 -5.54 -8.47 6.32
C TYR A 172 -6.98 -8.69 6.76
N ALA A 173 -7.89 -8.79 5.78
CA ALA A 173 -9.24 -9.30 5.93
C ALA A 173 -9.29 -10.64 5.17
N GLU A 174 -9.02 -11.76 5.84
CA GLU A 174 -8.92 -13.09 5.25
C GLU A 174 -10.07 -14.00 5.65
N GLY A 175 -10.22 -15.11 4.92
CA GLY A 175 -11.25 -16.11 5.18
C GLY A 175 -12.67 -15.62 4.89
N LEU A 176 -12.83 -14.61 4.03
CA LEU A 176 -14.11 -13.93 3.80
C LEU A 176 -15.17 -14.87 3.17
N ASP A 177 -14.73 -15.91 2.47
CA ASP A 177 -15.60 -16.92 1.87
C ASP A 177 -15.67 -18.21 2.71
N ASN A 178 -14.92 -18.30 3.83
CA ASN A 178 -14.95 -19.44 4.72
C ASN A 178 -16.24 -19.44 5.57
N ARG A 179 -16.99 -20.53 5.51
CA ARG A 179 -18.24 -20.67 6.28
C ARG A 179 -18.00 -21.46 7.59
N PRO A 180 -18.80 -21.24 8.63
CA PRO A 180 -19.98 -20.35 8.69
C PRO A 180 -19.71 -18.90 9.08
N HIS A 181 -18.54 -18.54 9.68
CA HIS A 181 -18.32 -17.23 10.30
C HIS A 181 -17.04 -16.52 9.81
N GLY A 182 -16.42 -17.01 8.75
CA GLY A 182 -15.13 -16.48 8.28
C GLY A 182 -15.15 -15.00 7.92
N ARG A 183 -16.22 -14.52 7.25
CA ARG A 183 -16.35 -13.13 6.84
C ARG A 183 -16.34 -12.17 8.04
N ASP A 184 -17.14 -12.42 9.05
CA ASP A 184 -17.24 -11.56 10.23
C ASP A 184 -15.93 -11.56 11.02
N ALA A 185 -15.32 -12.74 11.18
CA ALA A 185 -14.03 -12.88 11.84
C ALA A 185 -12.90 -12.17 11.08
N GLY A 186 -12.85 -12.29 9.74
CA GLY A 186 -11.86 -11.63 8.90
C GLY A 186 -12.00 -10.10 8.96
N ILE A 187 -13.22 -9.57 8.93
CA ILE A 187 -13.47 -8.12 9.06
C ILE A 187 -13.11 -7.64 10.47
N ALA A 188 -13.49 -8.36 11.52
CA ALA A 188 -13.14 -8.00 12.90
C ALA A 188 -11.63 -7.98 13.12
N SER A 189 -10.90 -8.96 12.56
CA SER A 189 -9.43 -8.99 12.58
C SER A 189 -8.82 -7.76 11.90
N ALA A 190 -9.30 -7.41 10.70
CA ALA A 190 -8.83 -6.23 9.97
C ALA A 190 -9.07 -4.94 10.77
N ARG A 191 -10.24 -4.78 11.39
CA ARG A 191 -10.56 -3.62 12.23
C ARG A 191 -9.68 -3.52 13.48
N ALA A 192 -9.31 -4.64 14.09
CA ALA A 192 -8.35 -4.64 15.20
C ALA A 192 -6.95 -4.18 14.75
N GLN A 193 -6.51 -4.57 13.54
CA GLN A 193 -5.25 -4.11 12.94
C GLN A 193 -5.32 -2.60 12.61
N ILE A 194 -6.44 -2.11 12.07
CA ILE A 194 -6.68 -0.69 11.82
C ILE A 194 -6.56 0.11 13.13
N ALA A 195 -7.23 -0.31 14.19
CA ALA A 195 -7.20 0.38 15.48
C ALA A 195 -5.77 0.51 16.03
N ARG A 196 -4.93 -0.51 15.84
CA ARG A 196 -3.52 -0.49 16.25
C ARG A 196 -2.67 0.47 15.41
N LEU A 197 -2.85 0.47 14.08
CA LEU A 197 -1.99 1.21 13.17
C LEU A 197 -2.39 2.68 12.99
N ALA A 198 -3.64 3.04 13.29
CA ALA A 198 -4.12 4.39 13.16
C ALA A 198 -3.66 5.31 14.31
N VAL A 199 -3.21 4.77 15.44
CA VAL A 199 -2.79 5.55 16.62
C VAL A 199 -1.31 5.96 16.49
N PRO A 200 -0.94 7.23 16.80
CA PRO A 200 0.46 7.64 16.82
C PRO A 200 1.27 6.82 17.83
N ALA A 201 2.49 6.44 17.48
CA ALA A 201 3.39 5.63 18.34
C ALA A 201 3.58 6.23 19.75
N LEU A 202 3.58 7.56 19.89
CA LEU A 202 3.70 8.28 21.16
C LEU A 202 2.52 8.05 22.14
N VAL A 203 1.35 7.62 21.65
CA VAL A 203 0.18 7.34 22.52
C VAL A 203 0.29 5.93 23.10
N VAL A 204 0.88 5.00 22.38
CA VAL A 204 1.06 3.61 22.82
C VAL A 204 2.03 3.54 24.00
N GLU A 205 3.12 4.30 23.98
CA GLU A 205 4.07 4.37 25.11
C GLU A 205 3.45 4.95 26.39
N LYS A 206 2.58 5.98 26.27
CA LYS A 206 1.88 6.57 27.43
C LYS A 206 0.84 5.63 28.04
N LEU A 207 0.22 4.75 27.25
CA LEU A 207 -0.71 3.74 27.75
C LEU A 207 0.03 2.58 28.46
N CYS A 208 1.18 2.14 27.96
CA CYS A 208 2.00 1.12 28.59
C CYS A 208 2.64 1.59 29.91
N LEU A 209 2.98 2.87 30.04
CA LEU A 209 3.53 3.45 31.28
C LEU A 209 2.51 3.61 32.39
N ARG A 210 1.21 3.53 32.10
CA ARG A 210 0.13 3.66 33.09
C ARG A 210 -0.19 2.35 33.81
N TRP A 211 0.34 1.22 33.37
CA TRP A 211 0.18 -0.10 33.98
C TRP A 211 1.51 -0.60 34.52
N ARG A 212 2.11 0.09 35.51
CA ARG A 212 3.11 -0.53 36.39
C ARG A 212 2.37 -1.22 37.53
N PRO A 213 2.47 -2.54 37.73
CA PRO A 213 1.94 -3.18 38.92
C PRO A 213 2.71 -2.65 40.14
N PHE A 214 2.00 -2.15 41.13
CA PHE A 214 2.54 -1.88 42.47
C PHE A 214 3.05 -3.19 43.06
N TYR A 215 4.35 -3.38 43.07
CA TYR A 215 4.94 -4.39 43.92
C TYR A 215 4.86 -3.91 45.39
N PHE A 216 3.94 -4.50 46.17
CA PHE A 216 3.99 -4.45 47.61
C PHE A 216 5.26 -5.18 48.08
N ARG A 217 6.20 -4.45 48.67
CA ARG A 217 7.27 -5.01 49.50
C ARG A 217 6.61 -5.39 50.83
N VAL A 218 6.51 -6.68 51.10
CA VAL A 218 6.26 -7.20 52.47
C VAL A 218 7.61 -7.23 53.17
N ILE A 219 7.66 -6.58 54.32
CA ILE A 219 8.74 -6.61 55.29
C ILE A 219 8.74 -7.95 56.00
#